data_de5582a8a8cbdf0cd442f2eb1ddcf5cd
#
_entry.id   de5582a8a8cbdf0cd442f2eb1ddcf5cd
#
_cell.length_a   1.000
_cell.length_b   1.000
_cell.length_c   1.000
_cell.angle_alpha   90.00
_cell.angle_beta   90.00
_cell.angle_gamma   90.00
#
_symmetry.space_group_name_H-M   'P 1'
#
loop_
_entity.id
_entity.type
_entity.pdbx_description
1 polymer ?
#
loop_
_entity_poly.entity_id
_entity_poly.type
_entity_poly.pdbx_seq_one_letter_code
_entity_poly.pdbx_strand_id
1 'polypeptide(L)'
;MPEDTKLSHYDDIGNASMVDVSAKQDTRRTATASAFVELSAAVMAALPANPKGNPLEVARIAGIQAAKRTAELIPMCHPLPLTHVDVQVDLVENGARITALAATTGPTGVEMEALTAAAVAALTVYDMTKALDKRIVIRNVQLESKTGGKSGDFSRGSF
;
A
#
# COMPACT_ATOMS: atom_id res chain seq x y z
N MET A 1 -3.59 -18.64 -23.62
CA MET A 1 -3.64 -17.20 -23.36
C MET A 1 -5.09 -16.81 -23.38
N PRO A 2 -5.65 -16.24 -22.32
CA PRO A 2 -7.00 -15.69 -22.41
C PRO A 2 -6.99 -14.53 -23.41
N GLU A 3 -7.94 -14.55 -24.32
CA GLU A 3 -8.18 -13.50 -25.29
C GLU A 3 -8.44 -12.15 -24.57
N ASP A 4 -7.85 -11.08 -25.09
CA ASP A 4 -8.05 -9.67 -24.73
C ASP A 4 -7.84 -9.27 -23.26
N THR A 5 -6.63 -9.39 -22.76
CA THR A 5 -6.23 -8.59 -21.59
C THR A 5 -5.80 -7.20 -22.08
N LYS A 6 -6.75 -6.36 -22.49
CA LYS A 6 -6.47 -4.96 -22.81
C LYS A 6 -5.96 -4.26 -21.54
N LEU A 7 -4.75 -3.69 -21.63
CA LEU A 7 -4.23 -2.88 -20.53
C LEU A 7 -5.10 -1.65 -20.34
N SER A 8 -5.67 -1.46 -19.17
CA SER A 8 -6.69 -0.46 -18.90
C SER A 8 -6.21 1.00 -18.98
N HIS A 9 -4.90 1.21 -18.95
CA HIS A 9 -4.31 2.56 -18.94
C HIS A 9 -3.72 3.01 -20.29
N TYR A 10 -4.18 2.40 -21.38
CA TYR A 10 -3.79 2.79 -22.74
C TYR A 10 -5.01 2.90 -23.63
N ASP A 11 -4.99 3.94 -24.50
CA ASP A 11 -5.99 4.08 -25.54
C ASP A 11 -5.73 3.12 -26.73
N ASP A 12 -6.60 3.16 -27.74
CA ASP A 12 -6.53 2.24 -28.88
C ASP A 12 -5.30 2.49 -29.81
N ILE A 13 -4.63 3.62 -29.66
CA ILE A 13 -3.42 3.99 -30.40
C ILE A 13 -2.14 3.94 -29.55
N GLY A 14 -2.23 3.43 -28.29
CA GLY A 14 -1.09 3.15 -27.45
C GLY A 14 -0.61 4.32 -26.58
N ASN A 15 -1.39 5.39 -26.45
CA ASN A 15 -1.07 6.46 -25.50
C ASN A 15 -1.57 6.12 -24.10
N ALA A 16 -0.82 6.56 -23.08
CA ALA A 16 -1.25 6.47 -21.71
C ALA A 16 -2.53 7.28 -21.48
N SER A 17 -3.51 6.66 -20.86
CA SER A 17 -4.83 7.26 -20.65
C SER A 17 -5.43 6.81 -19.31
N MET A 18 -5.98 7.74 -18.57
CA MET A 18 -6.72 7.43 -17.36
C MET A 18 -8.10 6.89 -17.74
N VAL A 19 -8.54 5.81 -17.09
CA VAL A 19 -9.85 5.18 -17.37
C VAL A 19 -10.97 6.17 -17.05
N ASP A 20 -11.92 6.33 -17.98
CA ASP A 20 -13.15 7.09 -17.72
C ASP A 20 -14.09 6.25 -16.83
N VAL A 21 -14.37 6.76 -15.64
CA VAL A 21 -15.25 6.13 -14.65
C VAL A 21 -16.59 6.88 -14.48
N SER A 22 -16.88 7.86 -15.33
CA SER A 22 -18.08 8.71 -15.23
C SER A 22 -19.39 7.93 -15.19
N ALA A 23 -19.46 6.80 -15.92
CA ALA A 23 -20.64 5.95 -15.99
C ALA A 23 -20.69 4.84 -14.93
N LYS A 24 -19.64 4.70 -14.11
CA LYS A 24 -19.59 3.68 -13.07
C LYS A 24 -20.35 4.11 -11.83
N GLN A 25 -21.13 3.20 -11.27
CA GLN A 25 -21.80 3.41 -10.00
C GLN A 25 -20.81 3.33 -8.84
N ASP A 26 -21.08 4.14 -7.83
CA ASP A 26 -20.34 4.07 -6.57
C ASP A 26 -20.68 2.78 -5.84
N THR A 27 -19.67 2.04 -5.45
CA THR A 27 -19.79 0.85 -4.62
C THR A 27 -18.81 0.91 -3.45
N ARG A 28 -19.15 0.24 -2.35
CA ARG A 28 -18.21 0.09 -1.25
C ARG A 28 -17.06 -0.83 -1.68
N ARG A 29 -15.84 -0.37 -1.47
CA ARG A 29 -14.61 -1.08 -1.85
C ARG A 29 -13.63 -1.07 -0.71
N THR A 30 -12.96 -2.19 -0.51
CA THR A 30 -11.85 -2.30 0.44
C THR A 30 -10.65 -2.96 -0.24
N ALA A 31 -9.47 -2.68 0.25
CA ALA A 31 -8.26 -3.39 -0.11
C ALA A 31 -7.33 -3.48 1.09
N THR A 32 -6.63 -4.60 1.20
CA THR A 32 -5.58 -4.82 2.18
C THR A 32 -4.29 -5.17 1.45
N ALA A 33 -3.21 -4.47 1.78
CA ALA A 33 -1.87 -4.73 1.29
C ALA A 33 -0.92 -4.98 2.44
N SER A 34 0.18 -5.64 2.16
CA SER A 34 1.24 -5.88 3.13
C SER A 34 2.61 -5.51 2.58
N ALA A 35 3.56 -5.33 3.50
CA ALA A 35 4.98 -5.23 3.22
C ALA A 35 5.75 -5.80 4.41
N PHE A 36 6.99 -6.19 4.17
CA PHE A 36 7.89 -6.67 5.20
C PHE A 36 9.23 -5.94 5.11
N VAL A 37 9.73 -5.49 6.26
CA VAL A 37 11.05 -4.87 6.37
C VAL A 37 11.94 -5.80 7.20
N GLU A 38 12.96 -6.37 6.59
CA GLU A 38 13.94 -7.20 7.29
C GLU A 38 14.80 -6.34 8.20
N LEU A 39 14.77 -6.63 9.49
CA LEU A 39 15.57 -5.97 10.51
C LEU A 39 16.38 -7.00 11.28
N SER A 40 17.65 -6.70 11.54
CA SER A 40 18.46 -7.52 12.44
C SER A 40 17.96 -7.40 13.88
N ALA A 41 18.28 -8.40 14.70
CA ALA A 41 17.98 -8.36 16.14
C ALA A 41 18.57 -7.13 16.83
N ALA A 42 19.76 -6.70 16.41
CA ALA A 42 20.43 -5.51 16.95
C ALA A 42 19.65 -4.23 16.62
N VAL A 43 19.14 -4.10 15.38
CA VAL A 43 18.29 -2.96 14.98
C VAL A 43 16.99 -2.96 15.77
N MET A 44 16.32 -4.11 15.87
CA MET A 44 15.06 -4.22 16.63
C MET A 44 15.23 -3.86 18.10
N ALA A 45 16.31 -4.28 18.73
CA ALA A 45 16.64 -3.95 20.12
C ALA A 45 16.92 -2.45 20.34
N ALA A 46 17.39 -1.75 19.30
CA ALA A 46 17.71 -0.32 19.37
C ALA A 46 16.51 0.59 19.11
N LEU A 47 15.39 0.09 18.60
CA LEU A 47 14.22 0.91 18.23
C LEU A 47 13.68 1.77 19.38
N PRO A 48 13.53 1.29 20.63
CA PRO A 48 12.99 2.09 21.72
C PRO A 48 13.83 3.34 22.05
N ALA A 49 15.13 3.31 21.75
CA ALA A 49 16.05 4.41 22.01
C ALA A 49 16.34 5.28 20.77
N ASN A 50 15.53 5.17 19.73
CA ASN A 50 15.77 5.92 18.49
C ASN A 50 15.57 7.43 18.72
N PRO A 51 16.59 8.27 18.43
CA PRO A 51 16.51 9.71 18.65
C PRO A 51 15.50 10.43 17.75
N LYS A 52 15.09 9.80 16.66
CA LYS A 52 14.06 10.33 15.73
C LYS A 52 12.63 10.02 16.19
N GLY A 53 12.42 9.41 17.36
CA GLY A 53 11.13 8.99 17.88
C GLY A 53 10.84 7.52 17.60
N ASN A 54 9.58 7.11 17.79
CA ASN A 54 9.15 5.73 17.55
C ASN A 54 9.02 5.45 16.04
N PRO A 55 9.93 4.67 15.43
CA PRO A 55 9.91 4.42 13.98
C PRO A 55 8.64 3.76 13.49
N LEU A 56 8.02 2.90 14.30
CA LEU A 56 6.81 2.16 13.91
C LEU A 56 5.60 3.09 13.85
N GLU A 57 5.48 4.01 14.82
CA GLU A 57 4.38 4.98 14.82
C GLU A 57 4.55 6.04 13.71
N VAL A 58 5.76 6.51 13.47
CA VAL A 58 6.03 7.42 12.35
C VAL A 58 5.72 6.75 11.01
N ALA A 59 6.07 5.48 10.85
CA ALA A 59 5.75 4.70 9.66
C ALA A 59 4.23 4.53 9.47
N ARG A 60 3.49 4.29 10.54
CA ARG A 60 2.03 4.20 10.52
C ARG A 60 1.40 5.48 10.00
N ILE A 61 1.78 6.62 10.54
CA ILE A 61 1.29 7.94 10.11
C ILE A 61 1.66 8.20 8.64
N ALA A 62 2.90 7.91 8.25
CA ALA A 62 3.36 8.11 6.88
C ALA A 62 2.55 7.25 5.88
N GLY A 63 2.25 6.00 6.23
CA GLY A 63 1.40 5.13 5.41
C GLY A 63 -0.02 5.67 5.24
N ILE A 64 -0.63 6.16 6.32
CA ILE A 64 -1.96 6.79 6.26
C ILE A 64 -1.94 8.02 5.33
N GLN A 65 -0.94 8.87 5.45
CA GLN A 65 -0.79 10.03 4.57
C GLN A 65 -0.57 9.64 3.11
N ALA A 66 0.24 8.61 2.87
CA ALA A 66 0.51 8.12 1.52
C ALA A 66 -0.75 7.59 0.82
N ALA A 67 -1.61 6.87 1.53
CA ALA A 67 -2.90 6.45 1.00
C ALA A 67 -3.72 7.62 0.48
N LYS A 68 -3.76 8.72 1.22
CA LYS A 68 -4.50 9.95 0.85
C LYS A 68 -3.89 10.69 -0.35
N ARG A 69 -2.63 10.44 -0.68
CA ARG A 69 -1.89 11.11 -1.75
C ARG A 69 -1.59 10.19 -2.93
N THR A 70 -2.21 9.04 -2.99
CA THR A 70 -1.91 8.04 -4.03
C THR A 70 -2.09 8.61 -5.44
N ALA A 71 -3.14 9.38 -5.69
CA ALA A 71 -3.37 10.00 -7.00
C ALA A 71 -2.28 11.03 -7.40
N GLU A 72 -1.59 11.62 -6.42
CA GLU A 72 -0.47 12.53 -6.68
C GLU A 72 0.83 11.77 -7.04
N LEU A 73 0.94 10.51 -6.62
CA LEU A 73 2.14 9.68 -6.79
C LEU A 73 2.04 8.73 -7.98
N ILE A 74 0.86 8.21 -8.24
CA ILE A 74 0.58 7.22 -9.29
C ILE A 74 -0.24 7.88 -10.40
N PRO A 75 0.35 8.10 -11.57
CA PRO A 75 -0.19 9.01 -12.60
C PRO A 75 -1.62 8.71 -13.05
N MET A 76 -1.99 7.42 -13.18
CA MET A 76 -3.30 7.02 -13.70
C MET A 76 -4.32 6.69 -12.62
N CYS A 77 -4.00 6.92 -11.33
CA CYS A 77 -4.96 6.74 -10.26
C CYS A 77 -5.89 7.95 -10.14
N HIS A 78 -7.19 7.67 -10.02
CA HIS A 78 -8.18 8.70 -9.71
C HIS A 78 -8.04 9.16 -8.25
N PRO A 79 -8.22 10.45 -7.95
CA PRO A 79 -8.40 10.88 -6.57
C PRO A 79 -9.69 10.30 -6.02
N LEU A 80 -9.61 9.67 -4.84
CA LEU A 80 -10.74 8.98 -4.22
C LEU A 80 -11.04 9.55 -2.83
N PRO A 81 -12.33 9.68 -2.45
CA PRO A 81 -12.72 10.03 -1.10
C PRO A 81 -12.57 8.79 -0.19
N LEU A 82 -11.42 8.61 0.43
CA LEU A 82 -11.21 7.50 1.36
C LEU A 82 -12.08 7.66 2.60
N THR A 83 -12.83 6.62 2.94
CA THR A 83 -13.68 6.57 4.13
C THR A 83 -12.96 6.00 5.34
N HIS A 84 -11.96 5.16 5.11
CA HIS A 84 -11.13 4.59 6.16
C HIS A 84 -9.74 4.23 5.62
N VAL A 85 -8.73 4.48 6.43
CA VAL A 85 -7.37 3.97 6.23
C VAL A 85 -6.84 3.52 7.59
N ASP A 86 -6.34 2.31 7.66
CA ASP A 86 -5.60 1.81 8.81
C ASP A 86 -4.27 1.23 8.38
N VAL A 87 -3.22 1.50 9.14
CA VAL A 87 -1.88 0.96 8.92
C VAL A 87 -1.35 0.42 10.23
N GLN A 88 -1.03 -0.85 10.25
CA GLN A 88 -0.42 -1.53 11.38
C GLN A 88 1.02 -1.84 11.05
N VAL A 89 1.91 -1.60 11.99
CA VAL A 89 3.35 -1.87 11.87
C VAL A 89 3.79 -2.62 13.12
N ASP A 90 3.98 -3.92 12.97
CA ASP A 90 4.25 -4.83 14.09
C ASP A 90 5.65 -5.42 13.97
N LEU A 91 6.39 -5.41 15.08
CA LEU A 91 7.63 -6.19 15.17
C LEU A 91 7.28 -7.67 15.26
N VAL A 92 7.88 -8.43 14.38
CA VAL A 92 7.79 -9.89 14.32
C VAL A 92 9.19 -10.48 14.25
N GLU A 93 9.30 -11.79 14.18
CA GLU A 93 10.61 -12.42 13.98
C GLU A 93 11.28 -11.88 12.71
N ASN A 94 12.52 -11.44 12.85
CA ASN A 94 13.39 -10.93 11.77
C ASN A 94 12.95 -9.61 11.10
N GLY A 95 12.02 -8.85 11.68
CA GLY A 95 11.68 -7.56 11.09
C GLY A 95 10.37 -6.94 11.53
N ALA A 96 9.87 -6.05 10.70
CA ALA A 96 8.59 -5.40 10.87
C ALA A 96 7.62 -5.81 9.75
N ARG A 97 6.45 -6.29 10.15
CA ARG A 97 5.33 -6.55 9.24
C ARG A 97 4.44 -5.33 9.17
N ILE A 98 4.09 -4.95 7.96
CA ILE A 98 3.17 -3.86 7.70
C ILE A 98 1.91 -4.43 7.07
N THR A 99 0.77 -4.00 7.57
CA THR A 99 -0.55 -4.30 7.00
C THR A 99 -1.30 -3.00 6.83
N ALA A 100 -1.70 -2.68 5.61
CA ALA A 100 -2.42 -1.45 5.28
C ALA A 100 -3.79 -1.79 4.70
N LEU A 101 -4.83 -1.17 5.25
CA LEU A 101 -6.20 -1.28 4.78
C LEU A 101 -6.68 0.07 4.30
N ALA A 102 -7.32 0.11 3.14
CA ALA A 102 -8.02 1.28 2.63
C ALA A 102 -9.45 0.93 2.25
N ALA A 103 -10.36 1.87 2.45
CA ALA A 103 -11.77 1.73 2.08
C ALA A 103 -12.30 3.02 1.47
N THR A 104 -13.21 2.87 0.51
CA THR A 104 -13.95 3.97 -0.11
C THR A 104 -15.34 3.50 -0.50
N THR A 105 -16.23 4.44 -0.76
CA THR A 105 -17.42 4.23 -1.59
C THR A 105 -17.23 5.10 -2.82
N GLY A 106 -16.99 4.47 -3.96
CA GLY A 106 -16.61 5.18 -5.17
C GLY A 106 -16.57 4.31 -6.43
N PRO A 107 -16.21 4.90 -7.57
CA PRO A 107 -16.31 4.24 -8.88
C PRO A 107 -15.12 3.33 -9.20
N THR A 108 -14.01 3.39 -8.43
CA THR A 108 -12.83 2.55 -8.65
C THR A 108 -12.39 1.85 -7.38
N GLY A 109 -11.53 0.83 -7.52
CA GLY A 109 -10.92 0.13 -6.40
C GLY A 109 -9.90 0.99 -5.65
N VAL A 110 -9.50 0.54 -4.47
CA VAL A 110 -8.55 1.19 -3.55
C VAL A 110 -7.28 0.37 -3.36
N GLU A 111 -6.96 -0.51 -4.29
CA GLU A 111 -5.77 -1.36 -4.22
C GLU A 111 -4.49 -0.52 -4.17
N MET A 112 -4.41 0.53 -5.00
CA MET A 112 -3.22 1.38 -5.05
C MET A 112 -3.04 2.20 -3.77
N GLU A 113 -4.12 2.63 -3.15
CA GLU A 113 -4.08 3.33 -1.86
C GLU A 113 -3.53 2.43 -0.75
N ALA A 114 -3.96 1.18 -0.69
CA ALA A 114 -3.43 0.20 0.25
C ALA A 114 -1.97 -0.15 -0.03
N LEU A 115 -1.60 -0.39 -1.29
CA LEU A 115 -0.22 -0.70 -1.70
C LEU A 115 0.72 0.48 -1.43
N THR A 116 0.31 1.69 -1.77
CA THR A 116 1.10 2.91 -1.53
C THR A 116 1.30 3.13 -0.03
N ALA A 117 0.27 2.92 0.79
CA ALA A 117 0.38 3.01 2.23
C ALA A 117 1.40 2.01 2.79
N ALA A 118 1.33 0.74 2.38
CA ALA A 118 2.27 -0.29 2.81
C ALA A 118 3.71 0.01 2.38
N ALA A 119 3.90 0.45 1.13
CA ALA A 119 5.21 0.77 0.58
C ALA A 119 5.86 1.96 1.30
N VAL A 120 5.12 3.04 1.51
CA VAL A 120 5.64 4.26 2.18
C VAL A 120 5.87 4.02 3.66
N ALA A 121 5.03 3.23 4.34
CA ALA A 121 5.30 2.81 5.71
C ALA A 121 6.61 2.02 5.80
N ALA A 122 6.85 1.09 4.88
CA ALA A 122 8.11 0.33 4.81
C ALA A 122 9.32 1.23 4.55
N LEU A 123 9.22 2.16 3.61
CA LEU A 123 10.27 3.17 3.34
C LEU A 123 10.54 4.03 4.57
N THR A 124 9.52 4.35 5.34
CA THR A 124 9.68 5.15 6.59
C THR A 124 10.40 4.35 7.67
N VAL A 125 10.09 3.06 7.83
CA VAL A 125 10.88 2.19 8.73
C VAL A 125 12.35 2.19 8.30
N TYR A 126 12.63 2.04 7.01
CA TYR A 126 13.99 2.09 6.48
C TYR A 126 14.66 3.44 6.80
N ASP A 127 14.01 4.55 6.50
CA ASP A 127 14.56 5.89 6.73
C ASP A 127 14.87 6.15 8.20
N MET A 128 13.99 5.70 9.09
CA MET A 128 14.16 5.89 10.54
C MET A 128 15.24 5.01 11.15
N THR A 129 15.63 3.93 10.48
CA THR A 129 16.56 2.91 11.01
C THR A 129 17.87 2.78 10.22
N LYS A 130 17.98 3.38 9.05
CA LYS A 130 19.15 3.27 8.16
C LYS A 130 20.49 3.70 8.77
N ALA A 131 20.46 4.56 9.78
CA ALA A 131 21.67 4.94 10.51
C ALA A 131 22.26 3.77 11.30
N LEU A 132 21.44 2.79 11.69
CA LEU A 132 21.88 1.59 12.40
C LEU A 132 22.36 0.50 11.43
N ASP A 133 21.69 0.31 10.31
CA ASP A 133 22.07 -0.66 9.27
C ASP A 133 21.48 -0.25 7.91
N LYS A 134 22.34 -0.03 6.93
CA LYS A 134 21.90 0.31 5.55
C LYS A 134 21.55 -0.92 4.71
N ARG A 135 21.81 -2.13 5.21
CA ARG A 135 21.51 -3.40 4.53
C ARG A 135 20.07 -3.86 4.72
N ILE A 136 19.26 -3.07 5.42
CA ILE A 136 17.83 -3.32 5.59
C ILE A 136 17.16 -3.48 4.22
N VAL A 137 16.33 -4.52 4.08
CA VAL A 137 15.64 -4.86 2.83
C VAL A 137 14.15 -4.79 3.03
N ILE A 138 13.47 -4.13 2.09
CA ILE A 138 12.01 -4.15 2.00
C ILE A 138 11.60 -5.29 1.07
N ARG A 139 10.69 -6.14 1.53
CA ARG A 139 10.20 -7.31 0.78
C ARG A 139 8.69 -7.33 0.68
N ASN A 140 8.21 -8.00 -0.37
CA ASN A 140 6.82 -8.46 -0.48
C ASN A 140 5.77 -7.35 -0.35
N VAL A 141 5.99 -6.19 -0.97
CA VAL A 141 4.91 -5.22 -1.14
C VAL A 141 3.87 -5.82 -2.07
N GLN A 142 2.73 -6.20 -1.54
CA GLN A 142 1.75 -6.98 -2.28
C GLN A 142 0.32 -6.74 -1.81
N LEU A 143 -0.62 -6.94 -2.73
CA LEU A 143 -2.04 -6.97 -2.41
C LEU A 143 -2.37 -8.30 -1.74
N GLU A 144 -3.03 -8.24 -0.59
CA GLU A 144 -3.49 -9.42 0.14
C GLU A 144 -4.94 -9.76 -0.19
N SER A 145 -5.80 -8.76 -0.21
CA SER A 145 -7.21 -8.93 -0.52
C SER A 145 -7.84 -7.63 -1.02
N LYS A 146 -8.94 -7.78 -1.72
CA LYS A 146 -9.83 -6.67 -2.06
C LYS A 146 -11.26 -7.14 -2.11
N THR A 147 -12.20 -6.22 -1.86
CA THR A 147 -13.63 -6.47 -1.99
C THR A 147 -14.31 -5.37 -2.79
N GLY A 148 -15.41 -5.72 -3.43
CA GLY A 148 -16.28 -4.82 -4.19
C GLY A 148 -15.81 -4.59 -5.62
N GLY A 149 -16.74 -4.00 -6.40
CA GLY A 149 -16.53 -3.69 -7.80
C GLY A 149 -16.86 -4.82 -8.77
N LYS A 150 -16.80 -4.50 -10.06
CA LYS A 150 -17.20 -5.40 -11.15
C LYS A 150 -16.31 -6.64 -11.28
N SER A 151 -15.02 -6.51 -10.96
CA SER A 151 -14.06 -7.62 -11.03
C SER A 151 -14.17 -8.61 -9.87
N GLY A 152 -15.04 -8.34 -8.88
CA GLY A 152 -15.28 -9.21 -7.74
C GLY A 152 -14.17 -9.15 -6.68
N ASP A 153 -14.29 -10.06 -5.72
CA ASP A 153 -13.36 -10.15 -4.58
C ASP A 153 -12.13 -10.93 -4.95
N PHE A 154 -11.02 -10.56 -4.32
CA PHE A 154 -9.72 -11.25 -4.42
C PHE A 154 -9.17 -11.51 -3.03
N SER A 155 -8.58 -12.68 -2.85
CA SER A 155 -7.79 -13.04 -1.68
C SER A 155 -6.56 -13.82 -2.14
N ARG A 156 -5.38 -13.44 -1.66
CA ARG A 156 -4.14 -14.09 -2.05
C ARG A 156 -4.04 -15.53 -1.55
N GLY A 157 -4.73 -15.86 -0.46
CA GLY A 157 -4.61 -17.16 0.20
C GLY A 157 -3.33 -17.26 1.05
N SER A 158 -3.35 -18.20 1.98
CA SER A 158 -2.15 -18.57 2.74
C SER A 158 -1.30 -19.52 1.88
N PHE A 159 -0.01 -19.22 1.74
CA PHE A 159 0.98 -20.19 1.28
C PHE A 159 1.46 -21.03 2.46
#